data_f4ef369efb077ea5446024dd2ec4e89d
#
_entry.id   f4ef369efb077ea5446024dd2ec4e89d
#
_cell.length_a   1.000
_cell.length_b   1.000
_cell.length_c   1.000
_cell.angle_alpha   90.00
_cell.angle_beta   90.00
_cell.angle_gamma   90.00
#
_symmetry.space_group_name_H-M   'P 1'
#
loop_
_entity.id
_entity.type
_entity.pdbx_description
1 polymer ?
#
loop_
_entity_poly.entity_id
_entity_poly.type
_entity_poly.pdbx_seq_one_letter_code
_entity_poly.pdbx_strand_id
1 'polypeptide(L)'
;MTVKPLHLLAAVASLFLTTPASIADHPGRKSLADKHGPAGIAGDHVHEKGEWMVEYKYMNMYMEDNRIGDRTVSDSEAIAFGATSSPMTNRMAAPTQMTMEMHMTHVMYGATDNVTLYTMFMLPSLTMDHIRGPMNPAGAGTEFTTHNSGFGDTALGALLRLYSTERCDWILNLGGSVPTGDIFRTTSTPTGGMMSQPLPYPMRLGSGTFNARPGMTVRYFADQWSWGGQVQSDLPMGKNYRDYRLGAEVRLNTWTQYLVCDAFALSLRGEHVWRDNIDGADPQTPDAGISTNVESFRGGYWYNLGIGGQLNWKGNYLNLEIVPTLAQDLDGIQLETDYSIIASWSRAF
;
A
#
# COMPACT_ATOMS: atom_id res chain seq x y z
N MET A 1 -4.83 -8.68 25.25
CA MET A 1 -4.55 -7.33 25.80
C MET A 1 -4.25 -6.43 24.60
N THR A 2 -5.27 -5.84 24.00
CA THR A 2 -5.15 -5.03 22.78
C THR A 2 -4.63 -3.65 23.13
N VAL A 3 -3.37 -3.37 22.86
CA VAL A 3 -2.78 -2.03 22.94
C VAL A 3 -3.34 -1.20 21.79
N LYS A 4 -4.21 -0.25 22.09
CA LYS A 4 -4.76 0.66 21.08
C LYS A 4 -3.63 1.54 20.50
N PRO A 5 -3.53 1.69 19.17
CA PRO A 5 -2.41 2.38 18.49
C PRO A 5 -2.33 3.89 18.79
N LEU A 6 -3.34 4.47 19.44
CA LEU A 6 -3.39 5.90 19.76
C LEU A 6 -2.28 6.37 20.72
N HIS A 7 -1.71 5.44 21.51
CA HIS A 7 -0.65 5.76 22.47
C HIS A 7 0.75 5.80 21.83
N LEU A 8 0.95 5.18 20.68
CA LEU A 8 2.25 5.21 19.97
C LEU A 8 2.48 6.55 19.25
N LEU A 9 1.43 7.15 18.71
CA LEU A 9 1.50 8.48 18.06
C LEU A 9 1.80 9.62 19.04
N ALA A 10 1.34 9.53 20.29
CA ALA A 10 1.58 10.54 21.31
C ALA A 10 3.01 10.54 21.88
N ALA A 11 3.70 9.40 21.86
CA ALA A 11 5.06 9.29 22.38
C ALA A 11 6.12 9.86 21.41
N VAL A 12 5.83 9.92 20.11
CA VAL A 12 6.75 10.47 19.10
C VAL A 12 6.67 12.00 19.04
N ALA A 13 5.53 12.60 19.40
CA ALA A 13 5.30 14.04 19.30
C ALA A 13 6.02 14.89 20.37
N SER A 14 6.51 14.30 21.46
CA SER A 14 7.05 15.06 22.62
C SER A 14 8.56 15.28 22.61
N LEU A 15 9.30 14.85 21.57
CA LEU A 15 10.77 14.95 21.53
C LEU A 15 11.34 16.11 20.69
N PHE A 16 10.51 17.01 20.13
CA PHE A 16 10.97 17.90 19.06
C PHE A 16 10.65 19.39 19.28
N LEU A 17 11.44 20.05 20.10
CA LEU A 17 11.52 21.52 20.10
C LEU A 17 12.94 21.98 20.42
N THR A 18 13.84 21.99 19.45
CA THR A 18 14.99 22.92 19.42
C THR A 18 15.55 23.08 18.01
N THR A 19 15.45 24.32 17.49
CA THR A 19 16.22 25.05 16.47
C THR A 19 16.33 24.53 15.05
N PRO A 20 15.99 25.37 14.05
CA PRO A 20 16.18 25.08 12.63
C PRO A 20 17.63 25.41 12.22
N ALA A 21 18.37 24.43 11.74
CA ALA A 21 19.50 24.67 10.87
C ALA A 21 19.05 24.42 9.42
N SER A 22 18.94 25.46 8.65
CA SER A 22 18.72 25.40 7.21
C SER A 22 20.03 24.99 6.55
N ILE A 23 20.12 23.77 6.02
CA ILE A 23 21.18 23.38 5.08
C ILE A 23 20.50 22.63 3.94
N ALA A 24 20.80 23.09 2.71
CA ALA A 24 20.36 22.48 1.46
C ALA A 24 20.78 21.02 1.35
N ASP A 25 20.10 20.28 0.48
CA ASP A 25 20.31 18.87 0.11
C ASP A 25 21.78 18.45 0.25
N HIS A 26 22.05 17.23 0.79
CA HIS A 26 23.41 16.74 1.04
C HIS A 26 24.34 16.95 -0.17
N PRO A 27 25.21 17.99 -0.21
CA PRO A 27 25.90 18.38 -1.44
C PRO A 27 26.80 17.27 -2.00
N GLY A 28 27.24 16.36 -1.13
CA GLY A 28 28.09 15.22 -1.50
C GLY A 28 27.35 14.00 -2.03
N ARG A 29 26.00 13.91 -1.89
CA ARG A 29 25.21 12.73 -2.27
C ARG A 29 24.27 12.90 -3.44
N LYS A 30 24.23 14.06 -4.07
CA LYS A 30 23.34 14.36 -5.22
C LYS A 30 23.48 13.37 -6.38
N SER A 31 24.64 12.75 -6.54
CA SER A 31 24.95 11.82 -7.62
C SER A 31 25.06 10.35 -7.16
N LEU A 32 24.88 10.06 -5.89
CA LEU A 32 25.03 8.70 -5.37
C LEU A 32 23.73 7.88 -5.55
N ALA A 33 23.89 6.57 -5.72
CA ALA A 33 22.77 5.67 -5.94
C ALA A 33 21.83 5.58 -4.72
N ASP A 34 22.34 5.75 -3.50
CA ASP A 34 21.58 5.72 -2.25
C ASP A 34 20.95 7.07 -1.86
N LYS A 35 20.89 8.03 -2.78
CA LYS A 35 20.19 9.31 -2.58
C LYS A 35 18.71 9.10 -2.27
N HIS A 36 18.08 8.13 -2.93
CA HIS A 36 16.68 7.74 -2.69
C HIS A 36 16.60 6.46 -1.86
N GLY A 37 15.52 6.30 -1.11
CA GLY A 37 15.20 5.05 -0.41
C GLY A 37 14.92 3.89 -1.38
N PRO A 38 14.75 2.66 -0.87
CA PRO A 38 14.36 1.49 -1.66
C PRO A 38 13.07 1.73 -2.46
N ALA A 39 12.84 0.93 -3.53
CA ALA A 39 11.71 1.13 -4.46
C ALA A 39 10.33 1.19 -3.78
N GLY A 40 10.15 0.50 -2.65
CA GLY A 40 8.91 0.51 -1.87
C GLY A 40 8.66 1.78 -1.06
N ILE A 41 9.65 2.67 -0.94
CA ILE A 41 9.51 3.92 -0.18
C ILE A 41 9.03 5.05 -1.11
N ALA A 42 8.24 5.95 -0.57
CA ALA A 42 7.82 7.20 -1.22
C ALA A 42 7.88 8.34 -0.20
N GLY A 43 8.22 9.56 -0.66
CA GLY A 43 8.29 10.74 0.20
C GLY A 43 9.46 10.72 1.18
N ASP A 44 10.60 10.19 0.76
CA ASP A 44 11.81 10.04 1.56
C ASP A 44 12.78 11.22 1.43
N HIS A 45 12.51 12.18 0.55
CA HIS A 45 13.39 13.33 0.31
C HIS A 45 12.61 14.59 -0.10
N VAL A 46 13.25 15.75 0.07
CA VAL A 46 12.71 17.07 -0.28
C VAL A 46 13.60 17.69 -1.37
N HIS A 47 12.98 18.23 -2.42
CA HIS A 47 13.63 18.89 -3.55
C HIS A 47 14.07 20.32 -3.24
N GLU A 48 15.08 20.80 -3.95
CA GLU A 48 15.50 22.20 -3.90
C GLU A 48 14.41 23.10 -4.54
N LYS A 49 14.42 24.38 -4.17
CA LYS A 49 13.47 25.35 -4.72
C LYS A 49 13.55 25.41 -6.24
N GLY A 50 12.43 25.18 -6.90
CA GLY A 50 12.31 25.22 -8.37
C GLY A 50 12.62 23.90 -9.06
N GLU A 51 13.13 22.88 -8.34
CA GLU A 51 13.41 21.56 -8.90
C GLU A 51 12.10 20.78 -9.09
N TRP A 52 11.97 20.15 -10.24
CA TRP A 52 10.91 19.19 -10.54
C TRP A 52 11.45 17.77 -10.53
N MET A 53 10.66 16.81 -10.08
CA MET A 53 10.93 15.39 -10.27
C MET A 53 9.69 14.67 -10.79
N VAL A 54 9.95 13.75 -11.71
CA VAL A 54 8.95 12.75 -12.14
C VAL A 54 9.46 11.38 -11.75
N GLU A 55 8.61 10.59 -11.11
CA GLU A 55 8.85 9.18 -10.85
C GLU A 55 7.72 8.37 -11.50
N TYR A 56 8.10 7.33 -12.20
CA TYR A 56 7.20 6.24 -12.59
C TYR A 56 7.54 5.01 -11.76
N LYS A 57 6.52 4.41 -11.15
CA LYS A 57 6.67 3.21 -10.32
C LYS A 57 5.66 2.15 -10.78
N TYR A 58 6.14 0.95 -10.98
CA TYR A 58 5.34 -0.25 -11.22
C TYR A 58 5.42 -1.15 -10.00
N MET A 59 4.27 -1.68 -9.59
CA MET A 59 4.18 -2.72 -8.56
C MET A 59 3.32 -3.86 -9.09
N ASN A 60 3.81 -5.08 -8.93
CA ASN A 60 3.03 -6.29 -9.08
C ASN A 60 2.98 -7.01 -7.73
N MET A 61 1.78 -7.31 -7.24
CA MET A 61 1.55 -8.09 -6.02
C MET A 61 0.82 -9.37 -6.39
N TYR A 62 1.33 -10.48 -5.92
CA TYR A 62 0.77 -11.80 -6.12
C TYR A 62 0.26 -12.34 -4.79
N MET A 63 -0.96 -12.87 -4.82
CA MET A 63 -1.66 -13.45 -3.68
C MET A 63 -2.25 -14.78 -4.10
N GLU A 64 -2.00 -15.84 -3.33
CA GLU A 64 -2.53 -17.18 -3.55
C GLU A 64 -2.91 -17.80 -2.20
N ASP A 65 -3.67 -18.86 -2.22
CA ASP A 65 -4.18 -19.55 -1.04
C ASP A 65 -5.05 -18.65 -0.13
N ASN A 66 -5.86 -19.28 0.69
CA ASN A 66 -6.68 -18.63 1.70
C ASN A 66 -6.05 -18.79 3.10
N ARG A 67 -6.18 -17.74 3.93
CA ARG A 67 -5.66 -17.71 5.31
C ARG A 67 -6.72 -17.24 6.30
N ILE A 68 -6.67 -17.79 7.52
CA ILE A 68 -7.40 -17.32 8.70
C ILE A 68 -6.39 -17.15 9.82
N GLY A 69 -6.25 -15.95 10.36
CA GLY A 69 -5.21 -15.65 11.32
C GLY A 69 -3.83 -15.90 10.70
N ASP A 70 -3.05 -16.75 11.34
CA ASP A 70 -1.71 -17.17 10.92
C ASP A 70 -1.66 -18.51 10.17
N ARG A 71 -2.83 -19.10 9.84
CA ARG A 71 -2.96 -20.45 9.27
C ARG A 71 -3.55 -20.42 7.86
N THR A 72 -2.83 -21.02 6.92
CA THR A 72 -3.34 -21.32 5.56
C THR A 72 -4.48 -22.34 5.63
N VAL A 73 -5.53 -22.13 4.84
CA VAL A 73 -6.72 -22.98 4.78
C VAL A 73 -7.02 -23.38 3.34
N SER A 74 -7.67 -24.53 3.17
CA SER A 74 -8.11 -24.99 1.86
C SER A 74 -9.32 -24.19 1.35
N ASP A 75 -9.53 -24.20 0.04
CA ASP A 75 -10.69 -23.56 -0.61
C ASP A 75 -12.01 -24.09 -0.06
N SER A 76 -12.09 -25.38 0.26
CA SER A 76 -13.28 -26.00 0.86
C SER A 76 -13.55 -25.46 2.27
N GLU A 77 -12.52 -25.23 3.06
CA GLU A 77 -12.62 -24.59 4.37
C GLU A 77 -12.99 -23.11 4.24
N ALA A 78 -12.41 -22.41 3.26
CA ALA A 78 -12.75 -21.02 2.94
C ALA A 78 -14.24 -20.87 2.54
N ILE A 79 -14.77 -21.79 1.76
CA ILE A 79 -16.19 -21.81 1.38
C ILE A 79 -17.09 -22.07 2.60
N ALA A 80 -16.67 -22.94 3.53
CA ALA A 80 -17.45 -23.29 4.72
C ALA A 80 -17.37 -22.24 5.84
N PHE A 81 -16.33 -21.42 5.86
CA PHE A 81 -16.06 -20.52 6.98
C PHE A 81 -17.06 -19.35 7.08
N GLY A 82 -17.55 -19.13 8.30
CA GLY A 82 -18.46 -18.02 8.61
C GLY A 82 -19.86 -18.15 8.00
N ALA A 83 -20.15 -19.26 7.33
CA ALA A 83 -21.47 -19.53 6.77
C ALA A 83 -22.54 -19.83 7.85
N THR A 84 -22.12 -20.06 9.09
CA THR A 84 -23.00 -20.35 10.21
C THR A 84 -23.82 -19.17 10.73
N SER A 85 -23.48 -17.96 10.37
CA SER A 85 -24.20 -16.72 10.73
C SER A 85 -25.26 -16.31 9.68
N SER A 86 -25.33 -17.00 8.56
CA SER A 86 -26.33 -16.85 7.49
C SER A 86 -27.21 -18.14 7.44
N PRO A 87 -28.45 -18.10 6.94
CA PRO A 87 -29.20 -19.30 6.64
C PRO A 87 -28.54 -20.21 5.59
N MET A 88 -27.45 -19.76 4.97
CA MET A 88 -26.64 -20.53 4.02
C MET A 88 -25.50 -21.23 4.77
N THR A 89 -25.42 -22.58 4.62
CA THR A 89 -24.38 -23.38 5.24
C THR A 89 -23.01 -23.31 4.60
N ASN A 90 -22.92 -22.75 3.41
CA ASN A 90 -21.67 -22.54 2.65
C ASN A 90 -21.75 -21.26 1.81
N ARG A 91 -20.59 -20.68 1.49
CA ARG A 91 -20.49 -19.55 0.56
C ARG A 91 -20.65 -20.01 -0.89
N MET A 92 -21.06 -19.10 -1.78
CA MET A 92 -21.21 -19.38 -3.21
C MET A 92 -19.87 -19.52 -3.94
N ALA A 93 -18.83 -18.87 -3.43
CA ALA A 93 -17.48 -18.94 -3.99
C ALA A 93 -16.43 -18.54 -2.95
N ALA A 94 -15.19 -18.95 -3.19
CA ALA A 94 -14.00 -18.44 -2.49
C ALA A 94 -13.00 -17.92 -3.52
N PRO A 95 -12.22 -16.85 -3.22
CA PRO A 95 -11.07 -16.46 -4.03
C PRO A 95 -9.98 -17.54 -3.91
N THR A 96 -9.27 -17.79 -4.98
CA THR A 96 -8.13 -18.74 -5.00
C THR A 96 -6.81 -18.05 -5.28
N GLN A 97 -6.84 -17.02 -6.10
CA GLN A 97 -5.64 -16.26 -6.50
C GLN A 97 -6.03 -14.83 -6.84
N MET A 98 -5.11 -13.89 -6.62
CA MET A 98 -5.25 -12.52 -7.10
C MET A 98 -3.90 -11.94 -7.54
N THR A 99 -3.92 -11.27 -8.67
CA THR A 99 -2.81 -10.42 -9.12
C THR A 99 -3.26 -8.96 -9.11
N MET A 100 -2.47 -8.12 -8.47
CA MET A 100 -2.64 -6.67 -8.50
C MET A 100 -1.44 -6.05 -9.19
N GLU A 101 -1.67 -5.40 -10.32
CA GLU A 101 -0.68 -4.55 -10.98
C GLU A 101 -1.04 -3.10 -10.74
N MET A 102 -0.04 -2.27 -10.43
CA MET A 102 -0.26 -0.85 -10.18
C MET A 102 0.80 -0.03 -10.90
N HIS A 103 0.35 0.84 -11.80
CA HIS A 103 1.18 1.85 -12.42
C HIS A 103 0.97 3.17 -11.70
N MET A 104 2.03 3.75 -11.19
CA MET A 104 1.99 5.00 -10.41
C MET A 104 2.88 6.05 -11.08
N THR A 105 2.35 7.24 -11.25
CA THR A 105 3.13 8.40 -11.69
C THR A 105 3.14 9.43 -10.58
N HIS A 106 4.31 9.77 -10.10
CA HIS A 106 4.55 10.72 -9.04
C HIS A 106 5.23 11.96 -9.62
N VAL A 107 4.66 13.12 -9.37
CA VAL A 107 5.21 14.42 -9.77
C VAL A 107 5.46 15.24 -8.53
N MET A 108 6.68 15.76 -8.39
CA MET A 108 7.13 16.54 -7.24
C MET A 108 7.68 17.89 -7.70
N TYR A 109 7.49 18.90 -6.86
CA TYR A 109 7.98 20.26 -7.09
C TYR A 109 8.53 20.88 -5.81
N GLY A 110 9.77 21.28 -5.81
CA GLY A 110 10.40 22.05 -4.72
C GLY A 110 9.84 23.46 -4.67
N ALA A 111 8.85 23.70 -3.83
CA ALA A 111 8.27 25.03 -3.65
C ALA A 111 9.23 25.97 -2.89
N THR A 112 9.97 25.41 -1.94
CA THR A 112 11.09 26.02 -1.22
C THR A 112 12.13 24.96 -0.94
N ASP A 113 13.30 25.32 -0.43
CA ASP A 113 14.34 24.36 -0.05
C ASP A 113 13.90 23.40 1.09
N ASN A 114 12.81 23.72 1.78
CA ASN A 114 12.27 22.91 2.88
C ASN A 114 10.89 22.32 2.60
N VAL A 115 10.29 22.63 1.45
CA VAL A 115 8.92 22.21 1.12
C VAL A 115 8.86 21.69 -0.30
N THR A 116 8.50 20.43 -0.45
CA THR A 116 8.19 19.80 -1.75
C THR A 116 6.70 19.49 -1.81
N LEU A 117 6.04 20.01 -2.82
CA LEU A 117 4.65 19.61 -3.16
C LEU A 117 4.69 18.37 -4.04
N TYR A 118 3.71 17.48 -3.87
CA TYR A 118 3.63 16.29 -4.73
C TYR A 118 2.18 15.93 -5.10
N THR A 119 2.06 15.23 -6.21
CA THR A 119 0.85 14.50 -6.60
C THR A 119 1.23 13.14 -7.15
N MET A 120 0.41 12.12 -6.87
CA MET A 120 0.59 10.76 -7.35
C MET A 120 -0.70 10.23 -7.94
N PHE A 121 -0.63 9.80 -9.19
CA PHE A 121 -1.72 9.15 -9.92
C PHE A 121 -1.49 7.65 -9.92
N MET A 122 -2.56 6.88 -9.74
CA MET A 122 -2.51 5.42 -9.69
C MET A 122 -3.46 4.82 -10.74
N LEU A 123 -2.98 3.81 -11.45
CA LEU A 123 -3.72 3.04 -12.45
C LEU A 123 -3.62 1.55 -12.06
N PRO A 124 -4.48 1.07 -11.14
CA PRO A 124 -4.52 -0.34 -10.78
C PRO A 124 -5.18 -1.20 -11.86
N SER A 125 -4.70 -2.43 -11.97
CA SER A 125 -5.28 -3.53 -12.74
C SER A 125 -5.36 -4.75 -11.82
N LEU A 126 -6.56 -5.23 -11.56
CA LEU A 126 -6.89 -6.24 -10.56
C LEU A 126 -7.49 -7.45 -11.27
N THR A 127 -6.91 -8.63 -11.07
CA THR A 127 -7.43 -9.90 -11.59
C THR A 127 -7.54 -10.87 -10.42
N MET A 128 -8.72 -11.46 -10.22
CA MET A 128 -8.98 -12.40 -9.14
C MET A 128 -9.69 -13.64 -9.67
N ASP A 129 -9.11 -14.80 -9.37
CA ASP A 129 -9.67 -16.10 -9.66
C ASP A 129 -10.44 -16.62 -8.47
N HIS A 130 -11.50 -17.38 -8.76
CA HIS A 130 -12.43 -17.90 -7.77
C HIS A 130 -12.80 -19.34 -8.11
N ILE A 131 -13.08 -20.14 -7.06
CA ILE A 131 -13.71 -21.44 -7.17
C ILE A 131 -15.16 -21.38 -6.64
N ARG A 132 -16.09 -22.00 -7.36
CA ARG A 132 -17.51 -22.05 -6.97
C ARG A 132 -17.76 -23.07 -5.88
N GLY A 133 -18.47 -22.63 -4.85
CA GLY A 133 -18.94 -23.49 -3.77
C GLY A 133 -20.19 -24.32 -4.13
N PRO A 134 -20.61 -25.25 -3.26
CA PRO A 134 -21.76 -26.13 -3.47
C PRO A 134 -23.09 -25.40 -3.67
N MET A 135 -23.23 -24.21 -3.11
CA MET A 135 -24.46 -23.41 -3.20
C MET A 135 -24.54 -22.56 -4.48
N ASN A 136 -23.52 -22.61 -5.33
CA ASN A 136 -23.50 -21.81 -6.56
C ASN A 136 -24.39 -22.44 -7.64
N PRO A 137 -25.40 -21.71 -8.17
CA PRO A 137 -26.32 -22.24 -9.16
C PRO A 137 -25.65 -22.57 -10.51
N ALA A 138 -24.45 -22.04 -10.78
CA ALA A 138 -23.69 -22.34 -11.99
C ALA A 138 -22.80 -23.58 -11.88
N GLY A 139 -22.89 -24.35 -10.80
CA GLY A 139 -22.17 -25.61 -10.56
C GLY A 139 -20.95 -25.46 -9.67
N ALA A 140 -20.83 -26.36 -8.69
CA ALA A 140 -19.71 -26.40 -7.76
C ALA A 140 -18.40 -26.83 -8.43
N GLY A 141 -17.26 -26.38 -7.87
CA GLY A 141 -15.92 -26.82 -8.25
C GLY A 141 -15.42 -26.25 -9.58
N THR A 142 -16.20 -25.40 -10.27
CA THR A 142 -15.74 -24.72 -11.48
C THR A 142 -15.18 -23.34 -11.15
N GLU A 143 -14.18 -22.92 -11.90
CA GLU A 143 -13.50 -21.64 -11.69
C GLU A 143 -14.14 -20.51 -12.51
N PHE A 144 -13.90 -19.26 -12.09
CA PHE A 144 -14.19 -18.07 -12.86
C PHE A 144 -13.29 -16.92 -12.41
N THR A 145 -13.02 -15.98 -13.32
CA THR A 145 -12.15 -14.84 -13.10
C THR A 145 -12.96 -13.55 -13.09
N THR A 146 -12.61 -12.63 -12.19
CA THR A 146 -13.07 -11.25 -12.21
C THR A 146 -11.91 -10.33 -12.52
N HIS A 147 -12.17 -9.28 -13.29
CA HIS A 147 -11.16 -8.29 -13.67
C HIS A 147 -11.70 -6.89 -13.49
N ASN A 148 -10.85 -5.97 -13.01
CA ASN A 148 -11.15 -4.55 -12.94
C ASN A 148 -9.88 -3.74 -13.15
N SER A 149 -9.93 -2.70 -13.98
CA SER A 149 -8.80 -1.80 -14.20
C SER A 149 -9.28 -0.39 -14.49
N GLY A 150 -8.47 0.61 -14.18
CA GLY A 150 -8.81 2.00 -14.42
C GLY A 150 -8.06 2.95 -13.48
N PHE A 151 -8.62 4.13 -13.29
CA PHE A 151 -8.04 5.16 -12.44
C PHE A 151 -8.32 4.84 -10.97
N GLY A 152 -7.29 4.91 -10.12
CA GLY A 152 -7.38 4.79 -8.67
C GLY A 152 -7.54 6.15 -7.98
N ASP A 153 -7.44 6.16 -6.67
CA ASP A 153 -7.45 7.41 -5.89
C ASP A 153 -6.17 8.22 -6.15
N THR A 154 -6.32 9.53 -6.32
CA THR A 154 -5.19 10.44 -6.52
C THR A 154 -4.69 10.91 -5.17
N ALA A 155 -3.39 10.74 -4.89
CA ALA A 155 -2.76 11.29 -3.70
C ALA A 155 -2.09 12.63 -4.02
N LEU A 156 -2.09 13.53 -3.03
CA LEU A 156 -1.43 14.83 -3.09
C LEU A 156 -1.00 15.28 -1.70
N GLY A 157 0.00 16.15 -1.62
CA GLY A 157 0.46 16.63 -0.33
C GLY A 157 1.74 17.45 -0.40
N ALA A 158 2.33 17.62 0.77
CA ALA A 158 3.58 18.33 0.97
C ALA A 158 4.53 17.52 1.86
N LEU A 159 5.79 17.50 1.47
CA LEU A 159 6.91 17.04 2.29
C LEU A 159 7.58 18.26 2.91
N LEU A 160 7.73 18.24 4.23
CA LEU A 160 8.33 19.32 5.00
C LEU A 160 9.62 18.83 5.63
N ARG A 161 10.74 19.43 5.27
CA ARG A 161 12.04 19.18 5.93
C ARG A 161 12.03 19.85 7.28
N LEU A 162 11.96 19.06 8.36
CA LEU A 162 11.95 19.55 9.75
C LEU A 162 13.37 19.78 10.27
N TYR A 163 14.30 18.92 9.85
CA TYR A 163 15.69 18.95 10.27
C TYR A 163 16.57 18.36 9.17
N SER A 164 17.73 18.96 8.93
CA SER A 164 18.70 18.45 7.99
C SER A 164 20.12 18.80 8.43
N THR A 165 21.02 17.85 8.32
CA THR A 165 22.46 17.99 8.50
C THR A 165 23.14 17.27 7.35
N GLU A 166 24.48 17.30 7.30
CA GLU A 166 25.25 16.53 6.30
C GLU A 166 24.98 15.02 6.34
N ARG A 167 24.43 14.50 7.46
CA ARG A 167 24.23 13.05 7.66
C ARG A 167 22.83 12.64 8.05
N CYS A 168 21.93 13.56 8.33
CA CYS A 168 20.60 13.20 8.84
C CYS A 168 19.52 14.14 8.30
N ASP A 169 18.42 13.55 7.83
CA ASP A 169 17.21 14.25 7.41
C ASP A 169 16.00 13.77 8.19
N TRP A 170 15.13 14.73 8.56
CA TRP A 170 13.83 14.47 9.13
C TRP A 170 12.76 15.15 8.30
N ILE A 171 11.83 14.39 7.77
CA ILE A 171 10.85 14.84 6.79
C ILE A 171 9.46 14.46 7.29
N LEU A 172 8.60 15.45 7.44
CA LEU A 172 7.18 15.28 7.73
C LEU A 172 6.41 15.23 6.40
N ASN A 173 5.57 14.21 6.24
CA ASN A 173 4.63 14.11 5.13
C ASN A 173 3.24 14.56 5.62
N LEU A 174 2.69 15.59 4.99
CA LEU A 174 1.32 16.06 5.17
C LEU A 174 0.55 15.81 3.87
N GLY A 175 0.13 14.56 3.69
CA GLY A 175 -0.56 14.11 2.50
C GLY A 175 -2.02 13.78 2.73
N GLY A 176 -2.71 13.57 1.62
CA GLY A 176 -4.07 13.04 1.56
C GLY A 176 -4.33 12.38 0.22
N SER A 177 -5.49 11.74 0.09
CA SER A 177 -6.00 11.26 -1.18
C SER A 177 -7.42 11.73 -1.42
N VAL A 178 -7.72 11.93 -2.71
CA VAL A 178 -9.07 12.27 -3.19
C VAL A 178 -9.68 11.05 -3.87
N PRO A 179 -11.00 10.77 -3.69
CA PRO A 179 -11.66 9.57 -4.18
C PRO A 179 -11.95 9.65 -5.68
N THR A 180 -10.91 9.56 -6.50
CA THR A 180 -11.01 9.54 -7.97
C THR A 180 -11.17 8.13 -8.52
N GLY A 181 -10.94 7.10 -7.71
CA GLY A 181 -11.10 5.70 -8.08
C GLY A 181 -12.56 5.25 -8.11
N ASP A 182 -12.90 4.40 -9.07
CA ASP A 182 -14.27 3.91 -9.25
C ASP A 182 -14.60 2.80 -8.24
N ILE A 183 -15.64 3.03 -7.42
CA ILE A 183 -16.19 2.05 -6.47
C ILE A 183 -17.56 1.50 -6.92
N PHE A 184 -18.08 1.94 -8.06
CA PHE A 184 -19.42 1.61 -8.52
C PHE A 184 -19.45 0.54 -9.60
N ARG A 185 -18.28 0.09 -10.09
CA ARG A 185 -18.21 -0.90 -11.15
C ARG A 185 -18.87 -2.20 -10.76
N THR A 186 -19.68 -2.70 -11.68
CA THR A 186 -20.40 -3.96 -11.55
C THR A 186 -19.90 -4.97 -12.58
N THR A 187 -20.06 -6.23 -12.29
CA THR A 187 -19.78 -7.32 -13.21
C THR A 187 -20.85 -8.39 -13.11
N SER A 188 -21.08 -9.13 -14.19
CA SER A 188 -21.90 -10.34 -14.14
C SER A 188 -21.05 -11.48 -13.61
N THR A 189 -21.24 -11.82 -12.33
CA THR A 189 -20.58 -12.98 -11.75
C THR A 189 -21.52 -14.19 -11.75
N PRO A 190 -20.99 -15.40 -11.84
CA PRO A 190 -21.82 -16.62 -11.72
C PRO A 190 -22.54 -16.77 -10.37
N THR A 191 -22.14 -16.00 -9.36
CA THR A 191 -22.77 -15.99 -8.03
C THR A 191 -24.09 -15.21 -7.98
N GLY A 192 -24.28 -14.25 -8.88
CA GLY A 192 -25.47 -13.39 -8.95
C GLY A 192 -26.47 -13.76 -10.04
N GLY A 193 -26.30 -14.89 -10.71
CA GLY A 193 -27.08 -15.25 -11.88
C GLY A 193 -26.81 -14.30 -13.06
N MET A 194 -27.86 -13.87 -13.78
CA MET A 194 -27.71 -12.95 -14.91
C MET A 194 -27.66 -11.46 -14.49
N MET A 195 -27.77 -11.14 -13.20
CA MET A 195 -27.77 -9.75 -12.76
C MET A 195 -26.34 -9.26 -12.49
N SER A 196 -26.03 -8.08 -12.99
CA SER A 196 -24.77 -7.40 -12.70
C SER A 196 -24.72 -7.00 -11.22
N GLN A 197 -23.66 -7.38 -10.50
CA GLN A 197 -23.45 -7.07 -9.09
C GLN A 197 -22.21 -6.19 -8.90
N PRO A 198 -22.16 -5.36 -7.84
CA PRO A 198 -20.96 -4.65 -7.48
C PRO A 198 -19.77 -5.59 -7.29
N LEU A 199 -18.61 -5.16 -7.72
CA LEU A 199 -17.36 -5.89 -7.45
C LEU A 199 -17.07 -5.95 -5.96
N PRO A 200 -16.47 -7.05 -5.46
CA PRO A 200 -16.04 -7.19 -4.07
C PRO A 200 -15.10 -6.06 -3.65
N TYR A 201 -15.01 -5.79 -2.36
CA TYR A 201 -14.16 -4.71 -1.84
C TYR A 201 -12.72 -4.71 -2.37
N PRO A 202 -11.98 -5.86 -2.43
CA PRO A 202 -10.61 -5.84 -2.94
C PRO A 202 -10.49 -5.58 -4.45
N MET A 203 -11.60 -5.69 -5.19
CA MET A 203 -11.64 -5.45 -6.63
C MET A 203 -12.06 -4.02 -7.00
N ARG A 204 -12.26 -3.13 -6.03
CA ARG A 204 -12.59 -1.72 -6.24
C ARG A 204 -11.33 -0.90 -6.46
N LEU A 205 -11.39 0.10 -7.35
CA LEU A 205 -10.23 0.90 -7.76
C LEU A 205 -9.92 2.04 -6.80
N GLY A 206 -10.82 2.38 -5.88
CA GLY A 206 -10.65 3.46 -4.91
C GLY A 206 -11.36 3.19 -3.58
N SER A 207 -11.13 4.09 -2.64
CA SER A 207 -11.76 4.07 -1.31
C SER A 207 -13.17 4.69 -1.31
N GLY A 208 -13.41 5.61 -2.25
CA GLY A 208 -14.60 6.46 -2.26
C GLY A 208 -14.62 7.50 -1.14
N THR A 209 -13.55 7.66 -0.36
CA THR A 209 -13.40 8.61 0.73
C THR A 209 -12.21 9.53 0.53
N PHE A 210 -12.26 10.73 1.09
CA PHE A 210 -11.05 11.51 1.33
C PHE A 210 -10.27 10.84 2.47
N ASN A 211 -8.97 10.62 2.27
CA ASN A 211 -8.12 10.05 3.31
C ASN A 211 -7.02 11.03 3.71
N ALA A 212 -6.74 11.13 5.02
CA ALA A 212 -5.54 11.79 5.50
C ALA A 212 -4.37 10.79 5.49
N ARG A 213 -3.21 11.23 4.98
CA ARG A 213 -2.01 10.37 4.83
C ARG A 213 -0.79 11.01 5.51
N PRO A 214 -0.84 11.24 6.83
CA PRO A 214 0.31 11.76 7.56
C PRO A 214 1.41 10.70 7.61
N GLY A 215 2.66 11.19 7.60
CA GLY A 215 3.82 10.32 7.72
C GLY A 215 5.05 11.07 8.18
N MET A 216 6.06 10.33 8.60
CA MET A 216 7.34 10.88 8.97
C MET A 216 8.45 9.96 8.51
N THR A 217 9.50 10.53 7.95
CA THR A 217 10.69 9.83 7.48
C THR A 217 11.91 10.39 8.19
N VAL A 218 12.79 9.51 8.65
CA VAL A 218 14.11 9.84 9.18
C VAL A 218 15.13 9.07 8.36
N ARG A 219 16.18 9.76 7.91
CA ARG A 219 17.28 9.16 7.16
C ARG A 219 18.62 9.53 7.79
N TYR A 220 19.54 8.58 7.76
CA TYR A 220 20.92 8.79 8.20
C TYR A 220 21.90 8.26 7.16
N PHE A 221 22.96 9.02 6.89
CA PHE A 221 23.98 8.72 5.90
C PHE A 221 25.36 8.63 6.53
N ALA A 222 26.02 7.49 6.37
CA ALA A 222 27.45 7.31 6.60
C ALA A 222 28.15 7.20 5.23
N ASP A 223 29.46 6.90 5.20
CA ASP A 223 30.23 6.95 3.97
C ASP A 223 29.71 5.95 2.91
N GLN A 224 29.58 4.67 3.26
CA GLN A 224 29.10 3.61 2.36
C GLN A 224 27.71 3.06 2.77
N TRP A 225 27.18 3.48 3.90
CA TRP A 225 25.91 3.00 4.41
C TRP A 225 24.93 4.14 4.59
N SER A 226 23.68 3.86 4.29
CA SER A 226 22.57 4.70 4.70
C SER A 226 21.48 3.87 5.37
N TRP A 227 20.75 4.51 6.29
CA TRP A 227 19.63 3.92 7.02
C TRP A 227 18.45 4.86 6.98
N GLY A 228 17.27 4.29 7.00
CA GLY A 228 16.07 5.07 7.15
C GLY A 228 14.99 4.35 7.91
N GLY A 229 14.08 5.15 8.43
CA GLY A 229 12.83 4.71 9.04
C GLY A 229 11.70 5.62 8.59
N GLN A 230 10.54 5.03 8.30
CA GLN A 230 9.35 5.77 7.89
C GLN A 230 8.13 5.17 8.56
N VAL A 231 7.29 6.03 9.13
CA VAL A 231 5.91 5.69 9.46
C VAL A 231 4.99 6.47 8.52
N GLN A 232 4.00 5.79 7.97
CA GLN A 232 2.98 6.37 7.11
C GLN A 232 1.62 5.79 7.48
N SER A 233 0.59 6.63 7.45
CA SER A 233 -0.79 6.20 7.70
C SER A 233 -1.67 6.53 6.52
N ASP A 234 -2.75 5.76 6.35
CA ASP A 234 -3.88 6.07 5.47
C ASP A 234 -5.15 6.02 6.31
N LEU A 235 -5.75 7.19 6.56
CA LEU A 235 -6.83 7.39 7.52
C LEU A 235 -8.08 7.90 6.78
N PRO A 236 -9.07 7.03 6.49
CA PRO A 236 -10.30 7.44 5.83
C PRO A 236 -11.09 8.47 6.66
N MET A 237 -11.50 9.56 6.02
CA MET A 237 -12.21 10.69 6.62
C MET A 237 -13.72 10.58 6.36
N GLY A 238 -14.41 9.72 7.12
CA GLY A 238 -15.85 9.48 6.97
C GLY A 238 -16.17 8.30 6.05
N LYS A 239 -17.47 8.06 5.82
CA LYS A 239 -17.97 7.00 4.92
C LYS A 239 -18.20 7.55 3.52
N ASN A 240 -18.10 6.65 2.56
CA ASN A 240 -18.36 6.96 1.15
C ASN A 240 -19.87 6.87 0.82
N TYR A 241 -20.23 7.11 -0.44
CA TYR A 241 -21.62 7.06 -0.94
C TYR A 241 -22.25 5.66 -0.93
N ARG A 242 -21.52 4.63 -0.49
CA ARG A 242 -21.96 3.25 -0.31
C ARG A 242 -22.02 2.86 1.17
N ASP A 243 -22.05 3.83 2.09
CA ASP A 243 -22.17 3.67 3.56
C ASP A 243 -21.05 2.90 4.23
N TYR A 244 -19.87 2.78 3.62
CA TYR A 244 -18.70 2.17 4.22
C TYR A 244 -17.45 3.07 4.09
N ARG A 245 -16.42 2.76 4.88
CA ARG A 245 -15.05 3.25 4.70
C ARG A 245 -14.08 2.09 4.86
N LEU A 246 -13.00 2.13 4.11
CA LEU A 246 -11.91 1.16 4.26
C LEU A 246 -11.30 1.28 5.66
N GLY A 247 -10.66 0.22 6.13
CA GLY A 247 -9.92 0.25 7.39
C GLY A 247 -8.76 1.25 7.36
N ALA A 248 -8.49 1.88 8.48
CA ALA A 248 -7.27 2.68 8.64
C ALA A 248 -6.05 1.77 8.49
N GLU A 249 -5.01 2.27 7.80
CA GLU A 249 -3.76 1.55 7.62
C GLU A 249 -2.60 2.34 8.21
N VAL A 250 -1.71 1.65 8.90
CA VAL A 250 -0.41 2.17 9.36
C VAL A 250 0.68 1.27 8.83
N ARG A 251 1.70 1.89 8.23
CA ARG A 251 2.85 1.22 7.64
C ARG A 251 4.12 1.74 8.28
N LEU A 252 4.91 0.84 8.84
CA LEU A 252 6.23 1.12 9.37
C LEU A 252 7.28 0.47 8.46
N ASN A 253 8.19 1.27 7.94
CA ASN A 253 9.33 0.84 7.17
C ASN A 253 10.63 1.15 7.91
N THR A 254 11.58 0.22 7.83
CA THR A 254 12.98 0.44 8.19
C THR A 254 13.86 -0.14 7.09
N TRP A 255 14.94 0.56 6.73
CA TRP A 255 15.81 0.07 5.68
C TRP A 255 17.27 0.41 5.92
N THR A 256 18.13 -0.36 5.29
CA THR A 256 19.54 -0.07 5.12
C THR A 256 19.92 -0.18 3.66
N GLN A 257 20.89 0.65 3.23
CA GLN A 257 21.45 0.59 1.89
C GLN A 257 22.99 0.54 2.01
N TYR A 258 23.60 -0.21 1.13
CA TYR A 258 25.05 -0.30 1.01
C TYR A 258 25.48 0.19 -0.36
N LEU A 259 26.27 1.26 -0.39
CA LEU A 259 26.81 1.84 -1.60
C LEU A 259 27.99 1.01 -2.10
N VAL A 260 27.75 0.17 -3.11
CA VAL A 260 28.78 -0.67 -3.74
C VAL A 260 29.75 0.18 -4.55
N CYS A 261 29.22 1.17 -5.24
CA CYS A 261 29.93 2.25 -5.92
C CYS A 261 28.99 3.46 -6.08
N ASP A 262 29.48 4.60 -6.50
CA ASP A 262 28.68 5.83 -6.64
C ASP A 262 27.41 5.62 -7.45
N ALA A 263 27.45 4.76 -8.45
CA ALA A 263 26.33 4.49 -9.35
C ALA A 263 25.40 3.36 -8.89
N PHE A 264 25.81 2.52 -7.93
CA PHE A 264 25.01 1.34 -7.54
C PHE A 264 25.00 1.09 -6.04
N ALA A 265 23.83 0.90 -5.49
CA ALA A 265 23.60 0.51 -4.09
C ALA A 265 22.70 -0.72 -4.00
N LEU A 266 22.91 -1.53 -2.96
CA LEU A 266 22.03 -2.62 -2.54
C LEU A 266 21.15 -2.13 -1.38
N SER A 267 19.95 -2.67 -1.25
CA SER A 267 19.03 -2.32 -0.17
C SER A 267 18.38 -3.53 0.47
N LEU A 268 18.14 -3.41 1.77
CA LEU A 268 17.33 -4.31 2.56
C LEU A 268 16.30 -3.48 3.33
N ARG A 269 15.00 -3.83 3.21
CA ARG A 269 13.89 -3.11 3.86
C ARG A 269 12.99 -4.08 4.62
N GLY A 270 12.76 -3.79 5.89
CA GLY A 270 11.67 -4.40 6.67
C GLY A 270 10.43 -3.51 6.59
N GLU A 271 9.29 -4.11 6.33
CA GLU A 271 8.00 -3.42 6.34
C GLU A 271 7.04 -4.15 7.26
N HIS A 272 6.38 -3.40 8.13
CA HIS A 272 5.25 -3.87 8.93
C HIS A 272 4.02 -3.06 8.56
N VAL A 273 2.96 -3.74 8.14
CA VAL A 273 1.67 -3.16 7.81
C VAL A 273 0.64 -3.62 8.81
N TRP A 274 -0.10 -2.70 9.36
CA TRP A 274 -1.31 -2.94 10.13
C TRP A 274 -2.47 -2.26 9.45
N ARG A 275 -3.59 -2.99 9.30
CA ARG A 275 -4.82 -2.49 8.69
C ARG A 275 -6.03 -2.91 9.51
N ASP A 276 -6.93 -1.96 9.75
CA ASP A 276 -8.25 -2.22 10.34
C ASP A 276 -9.20 -2.88 9.34
N ASN A 277 -10.27 -3.44 9.85
CA ASN A 277 -11.39 -3.90 9.05
C ASN A 277 -12.20 -2.72 8.47
N ILE A 278 -13.02 -2.99 7.46
CA ILE A 278 -13.96 -2.03 6.89
C ILE A 278 -15.01 -1.66 7.95
N ASP A 279 -15.32 -0.37 8.07
CA ASP A 279 -16.39 0.14 8.93
C ASP A 279 -17.62 0.52 8.09
N GLY A 280 -18.76 -0.09 8.41
CA GLY A 280 -20.00 -0.04 7.64
C GLY A 280 -20.03 -1.11 6.57
N ALA A 281 -21.06 -1.11 5.76
CA ALA A 281 -21.30 -2.10 4.71
C ALA A 281 -21.93 -1.44 3.49
N ASP A 282 -21.56 -1.91 2.29
CA ASP A 282 -22.24 -1.53 1.05
C ASP A 282 -23.56 -2.31 0.93
N PRO A 283 -24.75 -1.66 0.99
CA PRO A 283 -26.03 -2.35 0.92
C PRO A 283 -26.25 -3.16 -0.37
N GLN A 284 -25.47 -2.89 -1.40
CA GLN A 284 -25.54 -3.59 -2.68
C GLN A 284 -24.53 -4.74 -2.82
N THR A 285 -23.70 -4.96 -1.79
CA THR A 285 -22.67 -5.99 -1.78
C THR A 285 -22.91 -6.93 -0.59
N PRO A 286 -23.89 -7.84 -0.67
CA PRO A 286 -24.20 -8.74 0.44
C PRO A 286 -23.03 -9.71 0.73
N ASP A 287 -22.75 -9.91 2.01
CA ASP A 287 -21.67 -10.78 2.53
C ASP A 287 -21.91 -12.29 2.31
N ALA A 288 -23.16 -12.68 2.06
CA ALA A 288 -23.58 -14.09 1.99
C ALA A 288 -22.94 -14.90 0.85
N GLY A 289 -22.47 -14.24 -0.19
CA GLY A 289 -22.01 -14.92 -1.41
C GLY A 289 -20.54 -15.30 -1.41
N ILE A 290 -19.66 -14.38 -1.04
CA ILE A 290 -18.20 -14.49 -1.16
C ILE A 290 -17.53 -13.90 0.08
N SER A 291 -16.43 -14.52 0.55
CA SER A 291 -15.68 -14.03 1.72
C SER A 291 -15.11 -12.61 1.52
N THR A 292 -14.79 -12.25 0.28
CA THR A 292 -14.27 -10.92 -0.09
C THR A 292 -15.29 -9.79 0.04
N ASN A 293 -16.58 -10.10 0.24
CA ASN A 293 -17.63 -9.11 0.53
C ASN A 293 -17.80 -8.85 2.05
N VAL A 294 -17.12 -9.60 2.90
CA VAL A 294 -17.27 -9.47 4.36
C VAL A 294 -16.35 -8.36 4.86
N GLU A 295 -16.93 -7.35 5.48
CA GLU A 295 -16.24 -6.15 5.93
C GLU A 295 -15.22 -6.46 7.04
N SER A 296 -15.56 -7.40 7.94
CA SER A 296 -14.70 -7.84 9.05
C SER A 296 -13.58 -8.80 8.63
N PHE A 297 -13.45 -9.09 7.32
CA PHE A 297 -12.39 -9.94 6.78
C PHE A 297 -11.41 -9.12 5.93
N ARG A 298 -11.11 -7.89 6.32
CA ARG A 298 -10.27 -6.97 5.54
C ARG A 298 -9.08 -6.42 6.30
N GLY A 299 -9.04 -6.61 7.61
CA GLY A 299 -7.96 -6.22 8.50
C GLY A 299 -6.88 -7.29 8.66
N GLY A 300 -5.82 -6.94 9.38
CA GLY A 300 -4.73 -7.86 9.73
C GLY A 300 -3.37 -7.17 9.80
N TYR A 301 -2.33 -8.02 9.89
CA TYR A 301 -0.92 -7.64 9.97
C TYR A 301 -0.11 -8.35 8.91
N TRP A 302 0.84 -7.64 8.31
CA TRP A 302 1.81 -8.18 7.35
C TRP A 302 3.22 -7.78 7.74
N TYR A 303 4.15 -8.72 7.66
CA TYR A 303 5.58 -8.51 7.84
C TYR A 303 6.30 -8.87 6.54
N ASN A 304 6.83 -7.88 5.85
CA ASN A 304 7.44 -8.02 4.55
C ASN A 304 8.94 -7.72 4.61
N LEU A 305 9.72 -8.36 3.74
CA LEU A 305 11.16 -8.14 3.61
C LEU A 305 11.48 -7.73 2.17
N GLY A 306 11.84 -6.48 1.96
CA GLY A 306 12.28 -6.00 0.65
C GLY A 306 13.79 -6.21 0.46
N ILE A 307 14.16 -6.80 -0.66
CA ILE A 307 15.55 -6.94 -1.10
C ILE A 307 15.67 -6.28 -2.47
N GLY A 308 16.55 -5.30 -2.61
CA GLY A 308 16.58 -4.51 -3.82
C GLY A 308 17.94 -3.92 -4.17
N GLY A 309 17.94 -3.18 -5.27
CA GLY A 309 19.08 -2.42 -5.74
C GLY A 309 18.65 -1.11 -6.40
N GLN A 310 19.52 -0.12 -6.30
CA GLN A 310 19.36 1.21 -6.87
C GLN A 310 20.52 1.49 -7.82
N LEU A 311 20.20 1.99 -9.01
CA LEU A 311 21.16 2.40 -10.02
C LEU A 311 20.95 3.90 -10.34
N ASN A 312 21.98 4.70 -10.17
CA ASN A 312 22.00 6.06 -10.70
C ASN A 312 22.81 6.07 -12.01
N TRP A 313 22.12 6.37 -13.11
CA TRP A 313 22.75 6.55 -14.40
C TRP A 313 22.48 7.97 -14.94
N LYS A 314 23.46 8.84 -14.81
CA LYS A 314 23.39 10.23 -15.29
C LYS A 314 22.14 10.99 -14.80
N GLY A 315 21.82 10.86 -13.51
CA GLY A 315 20.67 11.50 -12.87
C GLY A 315 19.34 10.80 -13.11
N ASN A 316 19.34 9.64 -13.79
CA ASN A 316 18.19 8.73 -13.79
C ASN A 316 18.40 7.70 -12.70
N TYR A 317 17.44 7.58 -11.79
CA TYR A 317 17.43 6.59 -10.73
C TYR A 317 16.51 5.44 -11.14
N LEU A 318 17.07 4.23 -11.21
CA LEU A 318 16.36 2.99 -11.48
C LEU A 318 16.41 2.13 -10.22
N ASN A 319 15.27 1.73 -9.70
CA ASN A 319 15.18 0.92 -8.50
C ASN A 319 14.40 -0.35 -8.82
N LEU A 320 14.84 -1.46 -8.23
CA LEU A 320 14.13 -2.74 -8.27
C LEU A 320 14.15 -3.35 -6.88
N GLU A 321 13.00 -3.86 -6.44
CA GLU A 321 12.85 -4.51 -5.15
C GLU A 321 11.91 -5.71 -5.27
N ILE A 322 12.30 -6.85 -4.69
CA ILE A 322 11.45 -8.03 -4.49
C ILE A 322 11.10 -8.08 -3.01
N VAL A 323 9.83 -8.24 -2.71
CA VAL A 323 9.27 -8.08 -1.36
C VAL A 323 8.43 -9.31 -1.02
N PRO A 324 9.04 -10.44 -0.61
CA PRO A 324 8.30 -11.57 -0.03
C PRO A 324 7.62 -11.17 1.30
N THR A 325 6.44 -11.72 1.53
CA THR A 325 5.77 -11.65 2.83
C THR A 325 6.28 -12.78 3.72
N LEU A 326 6.90 -12.42 4.84
CA LEU A 326 7.49 -13.40 5.76
C LEU A 326 6.48 -13.97 6.75
N ALA A 327 5.53 -13.14 7.18
CA ALA A 327 4.47 -13.54 8.09
C ALA A 327 3.26 -12.63 7.90
N GLN A 328 2.07 -13.17 8.15
CA GLN A 328 0.83 -12.43 8.11
C GLN A 328 -0.18 -13.07 9.08
N ASP A 329 -1.01 -12.24 9.70
CA ASP A 329 -2.10 -12.64 10.60
C ASP A 329 -3.35 -11.85 10.16
N LEU A 330 -4.34 -12.55 9.59
CA LEU A 330 -5.43 -11.95 8.83
C LEU A 330 -6.76 -12.12 9.56
N ASP A 331 -7.52 -11.06 9.65
CA ASP A 331 -8.88 -11.10 10.21
C ASP A 331 -9.83 -11.85 9.26
N GLY A 332 -10.35 -13.00 9.70
CA GLY A 332 -11.21 -13.84 8.87
C GLY A 332 -10.50 -14.43 7.64
N ILE A 333 -11.28 -14.79 6.61
CA ILE A 333 -10.73 -15.37 5.38
C ILE A 333 -10.31 -14.30 4.39
N GLN A 334 -9.04 -14.32 4.05
CA GLN A 334 -8.45 -13.49 3.00
C GLN A 334 -7.41 -14.30 2.21
N LEU A 335 -7.09 -13.88 0.99
CA LEU A 335 -5.94 -14.41 0.26
C LEU A 335 -4.64 -14.04 0.96
N GLU A 336 -3.71 -14.99 1.00
CA GLU A 336 -2.35 -14.73 1.45
C GLU A 336 -1.64 -13.81 0.45
N THR A 337 -0.84 -12.88 0.97
CA THR A 337 0.10 -12.14 0.12
C THR A 337 1.41 -12.92 0.11
N ASP A 338 1.86 -13.34 -1.07
CA ASP A 338 3.11 -14.11 -1.22
C ASP A 338 4.28 -13.18 -1.40
N TYR A 339 4.22 -12.34 -2.42
CA TYR A 339 5.27 -11.38 -2.72
C TYR A 339 4.77 -10.19 -3.53
N SER A 340 5.59 -9.14 -3.53
CA SER A 340 5.47 -8.03 -4.48
C SER A 340 6.80 -7.80 -5.20
N ILE A 341 6.71 -7.32 -6.44
CA ILE A 341 7.85 -6.81 -7.21
C ILE A 341 7.59 -5.33 -7.46
N ILE A 342 8.57 -4.49 -7.13
CA ILE A 342 8.46 -3.04 -7.28
C ILE A 342 9.63 -2.57 -8.13
N ALA A 343 9.34 -1.88 -9.21
CA ALA A 343 10.33 -1.23 -10.07
C ALA A 343 10.00 0.25 -10.20
N SER A 344 11.00 1.13 -10.14
CA SER A 344 10.77 2.54 -10.37
C SER A 344 11.90 3.16 -11.20
N TRP A 345 11.51 4.22 -11.91
CA TRP A 345 12.39 5.16 -12.56
C TRP A 345 12.04 6.57 -12.11
N SER A 346 13.04 7.36 -11.75
CA SER A 346 12.84 8.77 -11.42
C SER A 346 13.93 9.65 -11.98
N ARG A 347 13.57 10.92 -12.23
CA ARG A 347 14.49 11.97 -12.67
C ARG A 347 14.05 13.32 -12.15
N ALA A 348 15.01 14.06 -11.61
CA ALA A 348 14.88 15.47 -11.26
C ALA A 348 15.50 16.37 -12.34
N PHE A 349 14.96 17.59 -12.52
CA PHE A 349 15.38 18.58 -13.53
C PHE A 349 14.97 19.99 -13.13
#